data_97cd35e16c2440d07c385b088f88507b
#
_entry.id   97cd35e16c2440d07c385b088f88507b
#
_cell.length_a   1.000
_cell.length_b   1.000
_cell.length_c   1.000
_cell.angle_alpha   90.00
_cell.angle_beta   90.00
_cell.angle_gamma   90.00
#
_symmetry.space_group_name_H-M   'P 1'
#
loop_
_entity.id
_entity.type
_entity.pdbx_description
1 polymer ?
#
loop_
_entity_poly.entity_id
_entity_poly.type
_entity_poly.pdbx_seq_one_letter_code
_entity_poly.pdbx_strand_id
1 'polypeptide(L)'
;MGYYLAGFRVVGIDIHPQPRYPFEFHQADAMTYPLAGFDVIHASPPCQRYSSMQHIHKNKHKHPDLIDKTRKRLTNNSKPFIIENVVGAPLRPDLLLCGTMFNLRIAKHRIFESNVSIFNLLPPCNHIDLYDPYHGGEMARGEREKLSKVIGIDWFTTRPEVREAIPPAYTEFIGKQIIKAIKTSA
;
A
#
# COMPACT_ATOMS: atom_id res chain seq x y z
N MET A 1 -10.04 0.13 -0.38
CA MET A 1 -10.98 -0.24 0.72
C MET A 1 -10.67 0.53 2.01
N GLY A 2 -9.48 0.48 2.59
CA GLY A 2 -9.23 1.13 3.89
C GLY A 2 -9.53 2.63 3.92
N TYR A 3 -9.13 3.39 2.93
CA TYR A 3 -9.51 4.81 2.85
C TYR A 3 -11.03 5.03 2.75
N TYR A 4 -11.73 4.15 2.04
CA TYR A 4 -13.21 4.19 2.00
C TYR A 4 -13.80 3.97 3.40
N LEU A 5 -13.31 2.98 4.14
CA LEU A 5 -13.71 2.73 5.53
C LEU A 5 -13.36 3.90 6.48
N ALA A 6 -12.32 4.66 6.16
CA ALA A 6 -11.98 5.89 6.86
C ALA A 6 -12.88 7.09 6.49
N GLY A 7 -13.73 6.99 5.46
CA GLY A 7 -14.67 8.02 5.04
C GLY A 7 -14.26 8.83 3.81
N PHE A 8 -13.28 8.40 3.03
CA PHE A 8 -12.92 9.03 1.76
C PHE A 8 -13.75 8.49 0.59
N ARG A 9 -14.07 9.34 -0.38
CA ARG A 9 -14.36 8.90 -1.74
C ARG A 9 -13.05 8.52 -2.41
N VAL A 10 -12.95 7.30 -2.91
CA VAL A 10 -11.70 6.75 -3.45
C VAL A 10 -11.77 6.68 -4.96
N VAL A 11 -10.70 7.14 -5.63
CA VAL A 11 -10.49 7.00 -7.07
C VAL A 11 -9.16 6.29 -7.29
N GLY A 12 -9.16 5.23 -8.10
CA GLY A 12 -7.96 4.47 -8.47
C GLY A 12 -7.40 4.91 -9.81
N ILE A 13 -6.07 5.01 -9.90
CA ILE A 13 -5.34 5.32 -11.13
C ILE A 13 -4.25 4.27 -11.34
N ASP A 14 -4.26 3.59 -12.48
CA ASP A 14 -3.23 2.63 -12.87
C ASP A 14 -3.10 2.60 -14.40
N ILE A 15 -1.90 2.34 -14.91
CA ILE A 15 -1.66 2.15 -16.36
C ILE A 15 -2.29 0.85 -16.88
N HIS A 16 -2.47 -0.14 -16.00
CA HIS A 16 -3.11 -1.40 -16.32
C HIS A 16 -4.58 -1.39 -15.92
N PRO A 17 -5.46 -2.05 -16.69
CA PRO A 17 -6.86 -2.15 -16.34
C PRO A 17 -7.04 -2.95 -15.04
N GLN A 18 -7.91 -2.46 -14.17
CA GLN A 18 -8.23 -3.10 -12.88
C GLN A 18 -9.73 -3.45 -12.82
N PRO A 19 -10.20 -4.48 -13.56
CA PRO A 19 -11.63 -4.73 -13.76
C PRO A 19 -12.38 -5.11 -12.48
N ARG A 20 -11.68 -5.46 -11.41
CA ARG A 20 -12.25 -5.81 -10.11
C ARG A 20 -12.06 -4.73 -9.05
N TYR A 21 -11.55 -3.56 -9.44
CA TYR A 21 -11.40 -2.46 -8.51
C TYR A 21 -12.78 -1.97 -8.05
N PRO A 22 -13.07 -1.91 -6.73
CA PRO A 22 -14.44 -1.72 -6.25
C PRO A 22 -14.91 -0.26 -6.23
N PHE A 23 -14.09 0.69 -6.71
CA PHE A 23 -14.38 2.11 -6.72
C PHE A 23 -14.22 2.71 -8.12
N GLU A 24 -14.42 4.02 -8.24
CA GLU A 24 -14.11 4.76 -9.47
C GLU A 24 -12.66 4.51 -9.90
N PHE A 25 -12.45 4.21 -11.17
CA PHE A 25 -11.13 3.84 -11.70
C PHE A 25 -10.86 4.51 -13.04
N HIS A 26 -9.66 5.04 -13.20
CA HIS A 26 -9.18 5.62 -14.45
C HIS A 26 -7.91 4.89 -14.90
N GLN A 27 -7.97 4.28 -16.08
CA GLN A 27 -6.77 3.70 -16.68
C GLN A 27 -5.91 4.82 -17.27
N ALA A 28 -4.85 5.19 -16.56
CA ALA A 28 -3.95 6.29 -16.95
C ALA A 28 -2.59 6.17 -16.27
N ASP A 29 -1.61 6.89 -16.78
CA ASP A 29 -0.30 7.02 -16.14
C ASP A 29 -0.41 7.94 -14.92
N ALA A 30 -0.23 7.38 -13.72
CA ALA A 30 -0.24 8.11 -12.47
C ALA A 30 0.83 9.22 -12.40
N MET A 31 1.88 9.13 -13.22
CA MET A 31 2.93 10.16 -13.27
C MET A 31 2.51 11.43 -14.02
N THR A 32 1.46 11.37 -14.83
CA THR A 32 0.95 12.51 -15.62
C THR A 32 -0.49 12.86 -15.28
N TYR A 33 -1.25 11.98 -14.64
CA TYR A 33 -2.65 12.17 -14.29
C TYR A 33 -2.85 13.43 -13.43
N PRO A 34 -3.85 14.32 -13.72
CA PRO A 34 -4.10 15.53 -12.95
C PRO A 34 -4.34 15.25 -11.46
N LEU A 35 -3.66 15.99 -10.58
CA LEU A 35 -3.85 15.90 -9.12
C LEU A 35 -4.83 16.94 -8.57
N ALA A 36 -5.32 17.83 -9.42
CA ALA A 36 -6.36 18.81 -9.05
C ALA A 36 -7.67 18.07 -8.69
N GLY A 37 -8.39 18.59 -7.70
CA GLY A 37 -9.67 18.01 -7.26
C GLY A 37 -9.56 16.88 -6.23
N PHE A 38 -8.36 16.44 -5.89
CA PHE A 38 -8.13 15.49 -4.80
C PHE A 38 -7.67 16.21 -3.52
N ASP A 39 -8.18 15.76 -2.38
CA ASP A 39 -7.79 16.30 -1.07
C ASP A 39 -6.54 15.60 -0.51
N VAL A 40 -6.36 14.32 -0.86
CA VAL A 40 -5.25 13.46 -0.42
C VAL A 40 -4.81 12.56 -1.57
N ILE A 41 -3.52 12.30 -1.67
CA ILE A 41 -2.96 11.43 -2.68
C ILE A 41 -2.18 10.29 -2.01
N HIS A 42 -2.52 9.06 -2.33
CA HIS A 42 -1.74 7.87 -1.97
C HIS A 42 -1.07 7.30 -3.21
N ALA A 43 0.23 7.08 -3.14
CA ALA A 43 1.01 6.48 -4.20
C ALA A 43 1.74 5.23 -3.71
N SER A 44 1.63 4.14 -4.47
CA SER A 44 2.40 2.91 -4.27
C SER A 44 3.22 2.62 -5.54
N PRO A 45 4.34 3.31 -5.75
CA PRO A 45 5.18 3.06 -6.91
C PRO A 45 5.72 1.63 -6.92
N PRO A 46 6.06 1.05 -8.10
CA PRO A 46 6.50 -0.33 -8.24
C PRO A 46 7.56 -0.74 -7.22
N CYS A 47 7.28 -1.79 -6.44
CA CYS A 47 8.15 -2.28 -5.38
C CYS A 47 9.14 -3.36 -5.83
N GLN A 48 9.00 -3.88 -7.05
CA GLN A 48 9.78 -5.01 -7.56
C GLN A 48 11.28 -4.75 -7.51
N ARG A 49 11.73 -3.50 -7.66
CA ARG A 49 13.14 -3.12 -7.55
C ARG A 49 13.73 -3.27 -6.14
N TYR A 50 12.89 -3.23 -5.11
CA TYR A 50 13.30 -3.18 -3.69
C TYR A 50 12.90 -4.42 -2.90
N SER A 51 12.13 -5.31 -3.50
CA SER A 51 11.68 -6.54 -2.85
C SER A 51 12.84 -7.47 -2.53
N SER A 52 12.86 -8.07 -1.33
CA SER A 52 13.86 -9.06 -0.91
C SER A 52 13.95 -10.30 -1.82
N MET A 53 12.88 -10.60 -2.56
CA MET A 53 12.88 -11.71 -3.54
C MET A 53 13.74 -11.45 -4.77
N GLN A 54 14.29 -10.25 -4.95
CA GLN A 54 15.18 -9.92 -6.08
C GLN A 54 16.51 -10.67 -6.08
N HIS A 55 16.97 -11.13 -4.90
CA HIS A 55 18.18 -11.97 -4.83
C HIS A 55 18.02 -13.27 -5.62
N ILE A 56 16.78 -13.74 -5.84
CA ILE A 56 16.46 -14.93 -6.61
C ILE A 56 16.42 -14.64 -8.12
N HIS A 57 16.09 -13.45 -8.52
CA HIS A 57 15.84 -13.09 -9.94
C HIS A 57 16.78 -12.01 -10.44
N LYS A 58 18.04 -12.04 -10.43
CA LYS A 58 19.08 -11.14 -11.01
C LYS A 58 18.63 -9.95 -11.94
N ASN A 59 17.40 -9.44 -11.80
CA ASN A 59 16.70 -8.56 -12.73
C ASN A 59 16.42 -7.14 -12.18
N LYS A 60 17.19 -6.67 -11.19
CA LYS A 60 17.00 -5.34 -10.56
C LYS A 60 16.83 -4.19 -11.56
N HIS A 61 17.55 -4.24 -12.68
CA HIS A 61 17.57 -3.14 -13.64
C HIS A 61 16.37 -3.11 -14.60
N LYS A 62 15.51 -4.13 -14.60
CA LYS A 62 14.34 -4.21 -15.49
C LYS A 62 13.11 -3.48 -14.94
N HIS A 63 13.10 -3.13 -13.66
CA HIS A 63 11.95 -2.46 -13.04
C HIS A 63 12.23 -0.96 -12.87
N PRO A 64 11.26 -0.09 -13.21
CA PRO A 64 11.44 1.35 -13.10
C PRO A 64 11.60 1.77 -11.64
N ASP A 65 12.50 2.75 -11.42
CA ASP A 65 12.62 3.45 -10.17
C ASP A 65 11.79 4.73 -10.22
N LEU A 66 10.63 4.72 -9.62
CA LEU A 66 9.71 5.86 -9.67
C LEU A 66 9.58 6.59 -8.33
N ILE A 67 10.23 6.15 -7.26
CA ILE A 67 10.05 6.74 -5.92
C ILE A 67 10.41 8.23 -5.91
N ASP A 68 11.59 8.58 -6.36
CA ASP A 68 12.03 9.99 -6.34
C ASP A 68 11.18 10.88 -7.25
N LYS A 69 10.79 10.37 -8.41
CA LYS A 69 9.89 11.10 -9.32
C LYS A 69 8.51 11.31 -8.69
N THR A 70 7.97 10.27 -8.05
CA THR A 70 6.70 10.33 -7.31
C THR A 70 6.79 11.34 -6.18
N ARG A 71 7.83 11.27 -5.34
CA ARG A 71 8.05 12.20 -4.23
C ARG A 71 8.09 13.65 -4.71
N LYS A 72 8.91 13.95 -5.74
CA LYS A 72 9.00 15.30 -6.32
C LYS A 72 7.65 15.81 -6.81
N ARG A 73 6.89 14.95 -7.52
CA ARG A 73 5.58 15.29 -8.04
C ARG A 73 4.59 15.63 -6.92
N LEU A 74 4.54 14.82 -5.86
CA LEU A 74 3.61 15.01 -4.75
C LEU A 74 4.00 16.21 -3.87
N THR A 75 5.28 16.40 -3.61
CA THR A 75 5.78 17.57 -2.86
C THR A 75 5.42 18.87 -3.57
N ASN A 76 5.56 18.93 -4.89
CA ASN A 76 5.23 20.12 -5.68
C ASN A 76 3.73 20.43 -5.74
N ASN A 77 2.88 19.47 -5.41
CA ASN A 77 1.42 19.66 -5.44
C ASN A 77 0.86 20.29 -4.16
N SER A 78 1.63 20.36 -3.08
CA SER A 78 1.23 20.92 -1.77
C SER A 78 0.02 20.25 -1.11
N LYS A 79 -0.43 19.10 -1.60
CA LYS A 79 -1.52 18.32 -0.99
C LYS A 79 -0.99 17.34 0.05
N PRO A 80 -1.80 16.94 1.03
CA PRO A 80 -1.54 15.77 1.85
C PRO A 80 -1.23 14.55 0.97
N PHE A 81 -0.09 13.87 1.23
CA PHE A 81 0.26 12.68 0.48
C PHE A 81 0.86 11.59 1.36
N ILE A 82 0.73 10.36 0.86
CA ILE A 82 1.37 9.17 1.37
C ILE A 82 2.06 8.45 0.21
N ILE A 83 3.32 8.04 0.41
CA ILE A 83 4.01 7.12 -0.49
C ILE A 83 4.26 5.83 0.28
N GLU A 84 3.82 4.70 -0.26
CA GLU A 84 3.97 3.38 0.34
C GLU A 84 4.97 2.55 -0.46
N ASN A 85 5.76 1.73 0.25
CA ASN A 85 6.55 0.68 -0.39
C ASN A 85 6.97 -0.42 0.61
N VAL A 86 7.72 -1.41 0.10
CA VAL A 86 8.33 -2.47 0.91
C VAL A 86 9.48 -1.92 1.76
N VAL A 87 9.79 -2.59 2.86
CA VAL A 87 10.99 -2.33 3.66
C VAL A 87 12.23 -2.49 2.77
N GLY A 88 13.13 -1.50 2.82
CA GLY A 88 14.31 -1.43 1.95
C GLY A 88 14.15 -0.52 0.73
N ALA A 89 12.95 -0.04 0.43
CA ALA A 89 12.75 1.04 -0.53
C ALA A 89 13.31 2.37 0.01
N PRO A 90 13.79 3.30 -0.86
CA PRO A 90 14.40 4.57 -0.43
C PRO A 90 13.33 5.61 -0.03
N LEU A 91 12.40 5.21 0.83
CA LEU A 91 11.44 6.10 1.48
C LEU A 91 11.98 6.58 2.83
N ARG A 92 11.58 7.78 3.23
CA ARG A 92 11.67 8.21 4.63
C ARG A 92 10.66 7.39 5.43
N PRO A 93 11.10 6.57 6.40
CA PRO A 93 10.21 5.64 7.10
C PRO A 93 9.44 6.36 8.23
N ASP A 94 8.57 7.30 7.88
CA ASP A 94 7.76 8.05 8.86
C ASP A 94 6.82 7.14 9.63
N LEU A 95 6.37 6.04 8.97
CA LEU A 95 5.53 5.02 9.60
C LEU A 95 5.92 3.64 9.06
N LEU A 96 6.06 2.67 9.96
CA LEU A 96 6.18 1.25 9.64
C LEU A 96 4.94 0.53 10.17
N LEU A 97 4.25 -0.22 9.31
CA LEU A 97 3.11 -1.05 9.70
C LEU A 97 3.38 -2.52 9.40
N CYS A 98 2.82 -3.37 10.25
CA CYS A 98 2.83 -4.82 10.13
C CYS A 98 1.41 -5.37 10.36
N GLY A 99 1.03 -6.45 9.69
CA GLY A 99 -0.30 -7.05 9.85
C GLY A 99 -0.62 -7.41 11.28
N THR A 100 0.35 -7.89 12.03
CA THR A 100 0.17 -8.29 13.42
C THR A 100 -0.18 -7.14 14.36
N MET A 101 0.17 -5.90 14.01
CA MET A 101 -0.25 -4.69 14.74
C MET A 101 -1.77 -4.45 14.65
N PHE A 102 -2.44 -5.11 13.70
CA PHE A 102 -3.89 -5.05 13.45
C PHE A 102 -4.59 -6.39 13.73
N ASN A 103 -3.97 -7.26 14.51
CA ASN A 103 -4.45 -8.62 14.78
C ASN A 103 -4.60 -9.49 13.51
N LEU A 104 -3.93 -9.14 12.42
CA LEU A 104 -3.84 -10.00 11.24
C LEU A 104 -2.71 -11.01 11.46
N ARG A 105 -2.95 -12.26 11.12
CA ARG A 105 -1.95 -13.34 11.28
C ARG A 105 -0.90 -13.36 10.18
N ILE A 106 -0.38 -12.17 9.80
CA ILE A 106 0.61 -12.04 8.72
C ILE A 106 1.64 -10.95 9.04
N ALA A 107 2.93 -11.26 8.85
CA ALA A 107 4.03 -10.30 8.95
C ALA A 107 4.23 -9.57 7.61
N LYS A 108 3.28 -8.75 7.22
CA LYS A 108 3.36 -7.96 5.98
C LYS A 108 3.82 -6.54 6.28
N HIS A 109 5.14 -6.33 6.36
CA HIS A 109 5.70 -5.02 6.64
C HIS A 109 5.59 -4.08 5.44
N ARG A 110 5.18 -2.85 5.70
CA ARG A 110 5.18 -1.73 4.75
C ARG A 110 5.67 -0.47 5.43
N ILE A 111 6.45 0.31 4.70
CA ILE A 111 6.88 1.65 5.11
C ILE A 111 6.09 2.70 4.36
N PHE A 112 5.84 3.80 5.04
CA PHE A 112 5.08 4.92 4.52
C PHE A 112 5.86 6.21 4.77
N GLU A 113 5.96 7.02 3.73
CA GLU A 113 6.44 8.39 3.78
C GLU A 113 5.25 9.32 3.61
N SER A 114 5.16 10.37 4.44
CA SER A 114 4.03 11.31 4.40
C SER A 114 4.49 12.75 4.69
N ASN A 115 3.81 13.74 4.13
CA ASN A 115 3.95 15.14 4.55
C ASN A 115 2.94 15.53 5.66
N VAL A 116 2.12 14.58 6.11
CA VAL A 116 1.23 14.74 7.27
C VAL A 116 1.75 13.88 8.40
N SER A 117 1.80 14.42 9.61
CA SER A 117 2.19 13.67 10.80
C SER A 117 1.18 12.56 11.10
N ILE A 118 1.65 11.33 11.15
CA ILE A 118 0.87 10.13 11.46
C ILE A 118 1.51 9.48 12.70
N PHE A 119 0.75 9.37 13.77
CA PHE A 119 1.24 8.82 15.04
C PHE A 119 0.99 7.32 15.09
N ASN A 120 2.05 6.55 15.33
CA ASN A 120 1.94 5.11 15.52
C ASN A 120 1.60 4.80 16.99
N LEU A 121 0.31 4.69 17.29
CA LEU A 121 -0.22 4.32 18.61
C LEU A 121 -0.61 2.83 18.69
N LEU A 122 -0.19 2.04 17.70
CA LEU A 122 -0.46 0.60 17.65
C LEU A 122 0.52 -0.18 18.54
N PRO A 123 0.15 -1.37 19.00
CA PRO A 123 1.08 -2.25 19.71
C PRO A 123 2.25 -2.62 18.77
N PRO A 124 3.43 -2.96 19.33
CA PRO A 124 4.53 -3.46 18.52
C PRO A 124 4.12 -4.73 17.77
N CYS A 125 4.72 -4.97 16.60
CA CYS A 125 4.44 -6.18 15.85
C CYS A 125 4.95 -7.42 16.61
N ASN A 126 4.14 -8.48 16.59
CA ASN A 126 4.46 -9.79 17.17
C ASN A 126 4.35 -10.86 16.08
N HIS A 127 5.42 -11.60 15.84
CA HIS A 127 5.50 -12.57 14.76
C HIS A 127 5.36 -14.02 15.26
N ILE A 128 4.56 -14.25 16.28
CA ILE A 128 4.19 -15.57 16.78
C ILE A 128 2.91 -16.03 16.06
N ASP A 129 2.81 -17.32 15.74
CA ASP A 129 1.65 -17.97 15.10
C ASP A 129 1.19 -17.29 13.79
N LEU A 130 2.13 -16.93 12.96
CA LEU A 130 1.84 -16.34 11.66
C LEU A 130 1.26 -17.37 10.68
N TYR A 131 0.37 -16.88 9.83
CA TYR A 131 -0.01 -17.58 8.62
C TYR A 131 1.07 -17.40 7.56
N ASP A 132 1.70 -18.48 7.15
CA ASP A 132 2.63 -18.51 6.03
C ASP A 132 1.97 -19.15 4.80
N PRO A 133 1.60 -18.37 3.78
CA PRO A 133 1.04 -18.90 2.55
C PRO A 133 2.09 -19.51 1.60
N TYR A 134 3.38 -19.44 1.93
CA TYR A 134 4.50 -19.77 1.03
C TYR A 134 5.31 -20.96 1.52
N HIS A 135 4.66 -22.05 1.86
CA HIS A 135 5.37 -23.29 2.18
C HIS A 135 6.29 -23.72 1.03
N GLY A 136 7.60 -23.61 1.21
CA GLY A 136 8.59 -23.96 0.19
C GLY A 136 8.74 -22.98 -0.99
N GLY A 137 8.27 -21.72 -0.84
CA GLY A 137 8.46 -20.66 -1.83
C GLY A 137 7.33 -20.50 -2.84
N GLU A 138 6.42 -21.46 -2.95
CA GLU A 138 5.22 -21.38 -3.80
C GLU A 138 3.92 -21.35 -2.97
N MET A 139 2.95 -20.56 -3.43
CA MET A 139 1.63 -20.52 -2.81
C MET A 139 0.85 -21.79 -3.20
N ALA A 140 0.51 -22.62 -2.21
CA ALA A 140 -0.26 -23.85 -2.41
C ALA A 140 -1.68 -23.56 -2.94
N ARG A 141 -2.33 -24.62 -3.46
CA ARG A 141 -3.72 -24.53 -3.93
C ARG A 141 -4.64 -24.20 -2.74
N GLY A 142 -5.52 -23.20 -2.90
CA GLY A 142 -6.44 -22.74 -1.85
C GLY A 142 -5.85 -21.70 -0.89
N GLU A 143 -4.55 -21.46 -0.89
CA GLU A 143 -3.91 -20.48 0.00
C GLU A 143 -4.23 -19.04 -0.40
N ARG A 144 -4.62 -18.79 -1.66
CA ARG A 144 -5.09 -17.49 -2.12
C ARG A 144 -6.30 -17.00 -1.32
N GLU A 145 -7.34 -17.85 -1.21
CA GLU A 145 -8.58 -17.52 -0.48
C GLU A 145 -8.31 -17.31 1.00
N LYS A 146 -7.45 -18.12 1.59
CA LYS A 146 -7.03 -17.97 2.98
C LYS A 146 -6.27 -16.65 3.18
N LEU A 147 -5.31 -16.34 2.30
CA LEU A 147 -4.55 -15.09 2.37
C LEU A 147 -5.47 -13.89 2.16
N SER A 148 -6.41 -13.93 1.22
CA SER A 148 -7.42 -12.90 1.02
C SER A 148 -8.20 -12.60 2.30
N LYS A 149 -8.65 -13.65 3.00
CA LYS A 149 -9.33 -13.50 4.30
C LYS A 149 -8.44 -12.90 5.36
N VAL A 150 -7.18 -13.36 5.46
CA VAL A 150 -6.22 -12.86 6.44
C VAL A 150 -5.92 -11.38 6.25
N ILE A 151 -5.79 -10.91 5.00
CA ILE A 151 -5.53 -9.49 4.73
C ILE A 151 -6.79 -8.62 4.64
N GLY A 152 -8.00 -9.23 4.67
CA GLY A 152 -9.27 -8.51 4.63
C GLY A 152 -9.65 -7.99 3.24
N ILE A 153 -9.33 -8.75 2.17
CA ILE A 153 -9.64 -8.41 0.78
C ILE A 153 -10.27 -9.64 0.11
N ASP A 154 -11.48 -9.51 -0.43
CA ASP A 154 -12.26 -10.63 -0.98
C ASP A 154 -12.49 -10.56 -2.50
N TRP A 155 -12.14 -9.45 -3.16
CA TRP A 155 -12.37 -9.26 -4.60
C TRP A 155 -11.20 -9.63 -5.50
N PHE A 156 -10.03 -9.98 -4.96
CA PHE A 156 -8.90 -10.43 -5.75
C PHE A 156 -9.04 -11.90 -6.16
N THR A 157 -8.70 -12.19 -7.43
CA THR A 157 -8.84 -13.53 -7.99
C THR A 157 -7.52 -14.17 -8.41
N THR A 158 -6.44 -13.40 -8.46
CA THR A 158 -5.11 -13.89 -8.84
C THR A 158 -4.13 -13.85 -7.68
N ARG A 159 -3.14 -14.73 -7.70
CA ARG A 159 -2.06 -14.76 -6.69
C ARG A 159 -1.23 -13.47 -6.65
N PRO A 160 -0.82 -12.88 -7.80
CA PRO A 160 -0.12 -11.60 -7.78
C PRO A 160 -0.90 -10.48 -7.10
N GLU A 161 -2.19 -10.33 -7.42
CA GLU A 161 -3.04 -9.30 -6.81
C GLU A 161 -3.03 -9.38 -5.28
N VAL A 162 -3.23 -10.59 -4.73
CA VAL A 162 -3.25 -10.80 -3.27
C VAL A 162 -1.87 -10.56 -2.64
N ARG A 163 -0.80 -10.96 -3.33
CA ARG A 163 0.57 -10.73 -2.85
C ARG A 163 0.94 -9.25 -2.77
N GLU A 164 0.57 -8.49 -3.77
CA GLU A 164 0.90 -7.07 -3.89
C GLU A 164 -0.01 -6.19 -3.01
N ALA A 165 -1.21 -6.66 -2.73
CA ALA A 165 -2.19 -5.91 -1.95
C ALA A 165 -1.69 -5.51 -0.56
N ILE A 166 -2.07 -4.32 -0.15
CA ILE A 166 -1.88 -3.79 1.20
C ILE A 166 -3.14 -4.10 2.02
N PRO A 167 -3.03 -4.63 3.25
CA PRO A 167 -4.20 -4.81 4.10
C PRO A 167 -4.99 -3.52 4.26
N PRO A 168 -6.32 -3.53 4.06
CA PRO A 168 -7.17 -2.34 4.24
C PRO A 168 -7.01 -1.68 5.61
N ALA A 169 -6.72 -2.44 6.65
CA ALA A 169 -6.49 -1.93 8.00
C ALA A 169 -5.37 -0.86 8.06
N TYR A 170 -4.32 -0.97 7.22
CA TYR A 170 -3.25 0.02 7.20
C TYR A 170 -3.75 1.36 6.67
N THR A 171 -4.42 1.34 5.53
CA THR A 171 -4.92 2.56 4.91
C THR A 171 -6.15 3.13 5.62
N GLU A 172 -6.90 2.32 6.35
CA GLU A 172 -7.95 2.80 7.26
C GLU A 172 -7.34 3.56 8.45
N PHE A 173 -6.31 2.99 9.10
CA PHE A 173 -5.59 3.63 10.20
C PHE A 173 -4.97 4.97 9.79
N ILE A 174 -4.29 5.01 8.64
CA ILE A 174 -3.70 6.21 8.07
C ILE A 174 -4.80 7.22 7.73
N GLY A 175 -5.84 6.80 7.03
CA GLY A 175 -6.93 7.64 6.56
C GLY A 175 -7.69 8.34 7.70
N LYS A 176 -7.95 7.63 8.80
CA LYS A 176 -8.60 8.22 9.99
C LYS A 176 -7.79 9.36 10.60
N GLN A 177 -6.46 9.28 10.57
CA GLN A 177 -5.60 10.36 11.08
C GLN A 177 -5.53 11.53 10.10
N ILE A 178 -5.42 11.27 8.80
CA ILE A 178 -5.39 12.33 7.77
C ILE A 178 -6.69 13.14 7.77
N ILE A 179 -7.86 12.49 7.86
CA ILE A 179 -9.14 13.23 7.93
C ILE A 179 -9.16 14.19 9.13
N LYS A 180 -8.65 13.76 10.28
CA LYS A 180 -8.56 14.65 11.45
C LYS A 180 -7.64 15.83 11.17
N ALA A 181 -6.44 15.59 10.62
CA ALA A 181 -5.48 16.64 10.31
C ALA A 181 -6.03 17.66 9.32
N ILE A 182 -6.69 17.23 8.25
CA ILE A 182 -7.30 18.12 7.24
C ILE A 182 -8.40 18.98 7.87
N LYS A 183 -9.29 18.38 8.68
CA LYS A 183 -10.39 19.11 9.34
C LYS A 183 -9.90 20.13 10.36
N THR A 184 -8.74 19.92 10.97
CA THR A 184 -8.16 20.86 11.94
C THR A 184 -7.44 22.03 11.23
N SER A 185 -7.05 21.85 9.97
CA SER A 185 -6.35 22.86 9.17
C SER A 185 -7.28 23.72 8.28
N ALA A 186 -8.57 23.39 8.21
CA ALA A 186 -9.61 24.12 7.50
C ALA A 186 -10.38 25.04 8.44
#